data_b3f950927f837e25fde595008397a66f
#
_entry.id   b3f950927f837e25fde595008397a66f
#
_cell.length_a   1.000
_cell.length_b   1.000
_cell.length_c   1.000
_cell.angle_alpha   90.00
_cell.angle_beta   90.00
_cell.angle_gamma   90.00
#
_symmetry.space_group_name_H-M   'P 1'
#
loop_
_entity.id
_entity.type
_entity.pdbx_description
1 polymer ?
#
loop_
_entity_poly.entity_id
_entity_poly.type
_entity_poly.pdbx_seq_one_letter_code
_entity_poly.pdbx_strand_id
1 'polypeptide(L)'
;MSDIQNSLREQAREVLLCCHAEKKAQYALDVFTAHQKGELRTSLLENKGWPERPGRPETPELLSPKDMPKRRSGGPAGRIGLLHALAHIELNAIDLAFDLLGRFENTPMPEEFYTDWLRVGAEEAKHFMLLQGRLKSLGRHEGPLP
;
A
#
# COMPACT_ATOMS: atom_id res chain seq x y z
N MET A 1 -9.01 12.69 21.17
CA MET A 1 -8.22 11.66 20.51
C MET A 1 -6.92 11.45 21.24
N SER A 2 -6.50 10.21 21.36
CA SER A 2 -5.19 9.93 21.96
C SER A 2 -4.07 10.40 21.03
N ASP A 3 -2.91 10.71 21.59
CA ASP A 3 -1.76 11.14 20.78
C ASP A 3 -1.35 10.05 19.77
N ILE A 4 -1.58 8.78 20.10
CA ILE A 4 -1.27 7.66 19.21
C ILE A 4 -2.07 7.75 17.91
N GLN A 5 -3.36 8.14 18.00
CA GLN A 5 -4.21 8.28 16.79
C GLN A 5 -3.74 9.40 15.86
N ASN A 6 -3.01 10.38 16.40
CA ASN A 6 -2.50 11.49 15.63
C ASN A 6 -1.06 11.26 15.17
N SER A 7 -0.47 10.10 15.46
CA SER A 7 0.87 9.74 15.06
C SER A 7 0.89 9.27 13.62
N LEU A 8 1.72 9.88 12.80
CA LEU A 8 1.94 9.41 11.43
C LEU A 8 2.47 7.98 11.43
N ARG A 9 3.40 7.66 12.33
CA ARG A 9 3.97 6.33 12.42
C ARG A 9 2.90 5.28 12.73
N GLU A 10 2.01 5.55 13.67
CA GLU A 10 0.93 4.61 13.98
C GLU A 10 -0.03 4.44 12.81
N GLN A 11 -0.38 5.53 12.13
CA GLN A 11 -1.25 5.47 10.95
C GLN A 11 -0.58 4.69 9.82
N ALA A 12 0.72 4.91 9.61
CA ALA A 12 1.48 4.16 8.60
C ALA A 12 1.51 2.67 8.93
N ARG A 13 1.67 2.34 10.20
CA ARG A 13 1.63 0.96 10.68
C ARG A 13 0.28 0.30 10.38
N GLU A 14 -0.80 1.01 10.61
CA GLU A 14 -2.15 0.50 10.32
C GLU A 14 -2.36 0.27 8.82
N VAL A 15 -1.88 1.18 7.97
CA VAL A 15 -1.92 0.96 6.52
C VAL A 15 -1.15 -0.29 6.15
N LEU A 16 0.07 -0.41 6.67
CA LEU A 16 0.96 -1.54 6.37
C LEU A 16 0.33 -2.87 6.76
N LEU A 17 -0.31 -2.93 7.91
CA LEU A 17 -0.92 -4.15 8.44
C LEU A 17 -2.29 -4.48 7.84
N CYS A 18 -2.90 -3.57 7.13
CA CYS A 18 -4.21 -3.80 6.54
C CYS A 18 -4.14 -4.95 5.53
N CYS A 19 -4.95 -5.98 5.74
CA CYS A 19 -4.94 -7.18 4.90
C CYS A 19 -5.89 -7.09 3.70
N HIS A 20 -6.66 -6.02 3.60
CA HIS A 20 -7.64 -5.85 2.53
C HIS A 20 -7.14 -4.80 1.54
N ALA A 21 -6.93 -5.21 0.28
CA ALA A 21 -6.25 -4.37 -0.70
C ALA A 21 -6.94 -3.02 -0.95
N GLU A 22 -8.25 -3.03 -1.21
CA GLU A 22 -8.98 -1.78 -1.48
C GLU A 22 -9.02 -0.88 -0.25
N LYS A 23 -9.20 -1.45 0.94
CA LYS A 23 -9.17 -0.68 2.18
C LYS A 23 -7.79 -0.10 2.46
N LYS A 24 -6.74 -0.87 2.18
CA LYS A 24 -5.36 -0.38 2.31
C LYS A 24 -5.14 0.84 1.42
N ALA A 25 -5.54 0.77 0.16
CA ALA A 25 -5.40 1.88 -0.77
C ALA A 25 -6.19 3.11 -0.30
N GLN A 26 -7.43 2.94 0.12
CA GLN A 26 -8.23 4.04 0.64
C GLN A 26 -7.61 4.65 1.90
N TYR A 27 -7.13 3.79 2.80
CA TYR A 27 -6.49 4.24 4.02
C TYR A 27 -5.24 5.06 3.72
N ALA A 28 -4.43 4.62 2.74
CA ALA A 28 -3.25 5.36 2.32
C ALA A 28 -3.61 6.78 1.87
N LEU A 29 -4.68 6.93 1.09
CA LEU A 29 -5.17 8.24 0.66
C LEU A 29 -5.63 9.08 1.85
N ASP A 30 -6.34 8.47 2.79
CA ASP A 30 -6.85 9.17 3.97
C ASP A 30 -5.72 9.68 4.86
N VAL A 31 -4.67 8.88 5.04
CA VAL A 31 -3.50 9.28 5.84
C VAL A 31 -2.78 10.45 5.17
N PHE A 32 -2.62 10.41 3.86
CA PHE A 32 -2.01 11.52 3.13
C PHE A 32 -2.83 12.81 3.31
N THR A 33 -4.15 12.73 3.17
CA THR A 33 -5.04 13.86 3.37
C THR A 33 -4.92 14.43 4.77
N ALA A 34 -4.91 13.55 5.79
CA ALA A 34 -4.76 13.98 7.18
C ALA A 34 -3.42 14.71 7.40
N HIS A 35 -2.35 14.20 6.80
CA HIS A 35 -1.04 14.85 6.90
C HIS A 35 -1.08 16.25 6.25
N GLN A 36 -1.71 16.38 5.08
CA GLN A 36 -1.82 17.67 4.40
C GLN A 36 -2.60 18.69 5.23
N LYS A 37 -3.56 18.23 6.04
CA LYS A 37 -4.32 19.10 6.94
C LYS A 37 -3.58 19.41 8.24
N GLY A 38 -2.39 18.87 8.44
CA GLY A 38 -1.62 19.09 9.65
C GLY A 38 -2.14 18.32 10.86
N GLU A 39 -2.91 17.26 10.65
CA GLU A 39 -3.53 16.47 11.73
C GLU A 39 -2.61 15.42 12.32
N LEU A 40 -1.48 15.11 11.67
CA LEU A 40 -0.58 14.04 12.09
C LEU A 40 0.76 14.58 12.57
N ARG A 41 1.28 13.98 13.62
CA ARG A 41 2.60 14.29 14.18
C ARG A 41 3.62 13.29 13.65
N THR A 42 4.78 13.79 13.24
CA THR A 42 5.86 12.97 12.70
C THR A 42 6.91 12.62 13.75
N SER A 43 6.91 13.30 14.90
CA SER A 43 7.98 13.22 15.90
C SER A 43 7.59 12.46 17.16
N LEU A 44 6.48 11.74 17.17
CA LEU A 44 6.08 11.01 18.36
C LEU A 44 6.94 9.77 18.59
N LEU A 45 7.43 9.65 19.82
CA LEU A 45 8.12 8.45 20.26
C LEU A 45 7.07 7.41 20.64
N GLU A 46 7.16 6.26 20.02
CA GLU A 46 6.26 5.16 20.29
C GLU A 46 7.06 3.93 20.65
N ASN A 47 6.55 3.21 21.68
CA ASN A 47 7.18 1.97 22.13
C ASN A 47 6.66 0.74 21.40
N LYS A 48 5.76 0.92 20.44
CA LYS A 48 5.24 -0.19 19.65
C LYS A 48 6.27 -0.62 18.62
N GLY A 49 6.48 -1.92 18.53
CA GLY A 49 7.36 -2.48 17.51
C GLY A 49 6.85 -2.17 16.11
N TRP A 50 7.71 -2.42 15.13
CA TRP A 50 7.37 -2.25 13.72
C TRP A 50 7.21 -3.62 13.06
N PRO A 51 6.19 -3.81 12.20
CA PRO A 51 5.97 -5.12 11.58
C PRO A 51 7.14 -5.55 10.70
N GLU A 52 7.45 -6.82 10.72
CA GLU A 52 8.45 -7.39 9.82
C GLU A 52 7.95 -7.49 8.39
N ARG A 53 6.63 -7.69 8.25
CA ARG A 53 5.99 -7.88 6.94
C ARG A 53 4.68 -7.13 6.89
N PRO A 54 4.27 -6.67 5.70
CA PRO A 54 2.95 -6.07 5.54
C PRO A 54 1.84 -7.11 5.69
N GLY A 55 0.64 -6.65 6.06
CA GLY A 55 -0.55 -7.47 6.00
C GLY A 55 -0.90 -7.77 4.55
N ARG A 56 -1.32 -8.98 4.27
CA ARG A 56 -1.67 -9.43 2.94
C ARG A 56 -3.00 -10.17 2.95
N PRO A 57 -3.80 -10.04 1.90
CA PRO A 57 -4.95 -10.92 1.76
C PRO A 57 -4.48 -12.36 1.60
N GLU A 58 -5.29 -13.32 2.03
CA GLU A 58 -4.95 -14.72 1.88
C GLU A 58 -4.78 -15.13 0.40
N THR A 59 -5.55 -14.51 -0.47
CA THR A 59 -5.45 -14.70 -1.90
C THR A 59 -5.20 -13.36 -2.58
N PRO A 60 -4.34 -13.32 -3.60
CA PRO A 60 -3.55 -14.44 -4.11
C PRO A 60 -2.38 -14.79 -3.18
N GLU A 61 -1.99 -16.05 -3.22
CA GLU A 61 -0.84 -16.54 -2.47
C GLU A 61 0.45 -15.93 -3.02
N LEU A 62 1.38 -15.59 -2.11
CA LEU A 62 2.69 -15.08 -2.50
C LEU A 62 3.61 -16.25 -2.83
N LEU A 63 3.97 -16.36 -4.10
CA LEU A 63 4.90 -17.38 -4.58
C LEU A 63 6.23 -16.73 -4.94
N SER A 64 7.31 -17.52 -4.90
CA SER A 64 8.59 -17.06 -5.45
C SER A 64 8.45 -16.88 -6.96
N PRO A 65 9.24 -15.96 -7.59
CA PRO A 65 9.09 -15.73 -9.03
C PRO A 65 9.19 -16.99 -9.90
N LYS A 66 10.01 -17.95 -9.49
CA LYS A 66 10.16 -19.22 -10.24
C LYS A 66 8.92 -20.11 -10.16
N ASP A 67 8.11 -19.96 -9.11
CA ASP A 67 6.91 -20.78 -8.88
C ASP A 67 5.64 -20.09 -9.38
N MET A 68 5.76 -18.87 -9.89
CA MET A 68 4.60 -18.14 -10.40
C MET A 68 4.20 -18.63 -11.79
N PRO A 69 2.89 -18.74 -12.05
CA PRO A 69 2.43 -19.10 -13.39
C PRO A 69 2.91 -18.07 -14.42
N LYS A 70 3.32 -18.55 -15.59
CA LYS A 70 3.66 -17.66 -16.70
C LYS A 70 2.38 -17.03 -17.24
N ARG A 71 2.41 -15.72 -17.45
CA ARG A 71 1.30 -15.02 -18.06
C ARG A 71 1.28 -15.28 -19.56
N ARG A 72 0.09 -15.42 -20.10
CA ARG A 72 -0.09 -15.48 -21.55
C ARG A 72 0.17 -14.09 -22.12
N SER A 73 0.95 -14.01 -23.18
CA SER A 73 1.16 -12.78 -23.90
C SER A 73 0.05 -12.58 -24.93
N GLY A 74 -0.45 -11.33 -25.02
CA GLY A 74 -1.44 -10.94 -26.00
C GLY A 74 -2.87 -11.39 -25.70
N GLY A 75 -3.81 -10.84 -26.46
CA GLY A 75 -5.23 -11.12 -26.33
C GLY A 75 -5.89 -10.57 -25.07
N PRO A 76 -7.24 -10.72 -24.95
CA PRO A 76 -7.96 -10.23 -23.78
C PRO A 76 -7.50 -10.87 -22.46
N ALA A 77 -7.25 -12.18 -22.46
CA ALA A 77 -6.78 -12.88 -21.25
C ALA A 77 -5.40 -12.39 -20.83
N GLY A 78 -4.50 -12.13 -21.78
CA GLY A 78 -3.17 -11.58 -21.49
C GLY A 78 -3.25 -10.18 -20.90
N ARG A 79 -4.16 -9.34 -21.43
CA ARG A 79 -4.37 -7.99 -20.90
C ARG A 79 -4.90 -8.01 -19.47
N ILE A 80 -5.85 -8.88 -19.17
CA ILE A 80 -6.39 -9.04 -17.83
C ILE A 80 -5.30 -9.49 -16.87
N GLY A 81 -4.50 -10.49 -17.26
CA GLY A 81 -3.37 -10.96 -16.46
C GLY A 81 -2.35 -9.87 -16.19
N LEU A 82 -2.06 -9.03 -17.19
CA LEU A 82 -1.16 -7.90 -17.02
C LEU A 82 -1.72 -6.88 -16.04
N LEU A 83 -3.01 -6.55 -16.13
CA LEU A 83 -3.64 -5.61 -15.21
C LEU A 83 -3.60 -6.12 -13.77
N HIS A 84 -3.84 -7.41 -13.55
CA HIS A 84 -3.71 -8.01 -12.22
C HIS A 84 -2.27 -7.89 -11.71
N ALA A 85 -1.29 -8.19 -12.54
CA ALA A 85 0.11 -8.09 -12.16
C ALA A 85 0.49 -6.64 -11.79
N LEU A 86 0.05 -5.67 -12.59
CA LEU A 86 0.29 -4.25 -12.30
C LEU A 86 -0.38 -3.83 -11.00
N ALA A 87 -1.62 -4.29 -10.75
CA ALA A 87 -2.31 -3.99 -9.50
C ALA A 87 -1.54 -4.51 -8.29
N HIS A 88 -0.94 -5.69 -8.39
CA HIS A 88 -0.08 -6.23 -7.33
C HIS A 88 1.18 -5.40 -7.13
N ILE A 89 1.78 -4.92 -8.20
CA ILE A 89 2.97 -4.05 -8.12
C ILE A 89 2.60 -2.77 -7.37
N GLU A 90 1.48 -2.15 -7.71
CA GLU A 90 1.04 -0.92 -7.04
C GLU A 90 0.72 -1.17 -5.57
N LEU A 91 0.10 -2.30 -5.25
CA LEU A 91 -0.18 -2.66 -3.86
C LEU A 91 1.11 -2.82 -3.06
N ASN A 92 2.11 -3.49 -3.64
CA ASN A 92 3.42 -3.63 -3.01
C ASN A 92 4.11 -2.27 -2.83
N ALA A 93 3.94 -1.36 -3.77
CA ALA A 93 4.51 -0.02 -3.68
C ALA A 93 3.87 0.80 -2.56
N ILE A 94 2.58 0.64 -2.29
CA ILE A 94 1.94 1.24 -1.12
C ILE A 94 2.63 0.75 0.15
N ASP A 95 2.81 -0.56 0.28
CA ASP A 95 3.45 -1.15 1.45
C ASP A 95 4.87 -0.62 1.63
N LEU A 96 5.64 -0.54 0.56
CA LEU A 96 7.01 -0.03 0.62
C LEU A 96 7.03 1.41 1.13
N ALA A 97 6.18 2.27 0.59
CA ALA A 97 6.12 3.67 0.99
C ALA A 97 5.76 3.82 2.47
N PHE A 98 4.75 3.11 2.94
CA PHE A 98 4.32 3.20 4.34
C PHE A 98 5.28 2.51 5.29
N ASP A 99 5.99 1.47 4.85
CA ASP A 99 7.06 0.87 5.64
C ASP A 99 8.18 1.87 5.91
N LEU A 100 8.57 2.64 4.89
CA LEU A 100 9.62 3.64 5.04
C LEU A 100 9.25 4.73 6.05
N LEU A 101 7.97 5.06 6.17
CA LEU A 101 7.50 6.10 7.08
C LEU A 101 7.71 5.78 8.56
N GLY A 102 7.82 4.50 8.92
CA GLY A 102 7.89 4.13 10.32
C GLY A 102 9.03 3.22 10.73
N ARG A 103 9.66 2.54 9.78
CA ARG A 103 10.70 1.55 10.12
C ARG A 103 11.94 2.16 10.76
N PHE A 104 12.31 3.35 10.36
CA PHE A 104 13.55 3.98 10.79
C PHE A 104 13.30 5.04 11.86
N GLU A 105 12.51 4.72 12.88
CA GLU A 105 12.11 5.65 13.94
C GLU A 105 13.29 6.26 14.69
N ASN A 106 14.40 5.54 14.80
CA ASN A 106 15.59 6.00 15.52
C ASN A 106 16.53 6.84 14.66
N THR A 107 16.19 7.05 13.39
CA THR A 107 16.98 7.86 12.48
C THR A 107 16.22 9.16 12.18
N PRO A 108 16.71 10.31 12.67
CA PRO A 108 16.04 11.58 12.38
C PRO A 108 16.02 11.85 10.88
N MET A 109 14.83 12.14 10.34
CA MET A 109 14.64 12.45 8.93
C MET A 109 14.02 13.83 8.81
N PRO A 110 14.35 14.58 7.73
CA PRO A 110 13.70 15.87 7.51
C PRO A 110 12.21 15.71 7.22
N GLU A 111 11.44 16.76 7.45
CA GLU A 111 9.99 16.74 7.25
C GLU A 111 9.62 16.33 5.81
N GLU A 112 10.42 16.77 4.83
CA GLU A 112 10.23 16.44 3.43
C GLU A 112 10.26 14.94 3.15
N PHE A 113 11.02 14.18 3.93
CA PHE A 113 11.06 12.73 3.80
C PHE A 113 9.66 12.14 3.99
N TYR A 114 8.96 12.57 5.04
CA TYR A 114 7.63 12.07 5.35
C TYR A 114 6.61 12.53 4.32
N THR A 115 6.66 13.80 3.93
CA THR A 115 5.76 14.34 2.92
C THR A 115 5.92 13.63 1.57
N ASP A 116 7.16 13.39 1.16
CA ASP A 116 7.45 12.77 -0.12
C ASP A 116 7.00 11.31 -0.16
N TRP A 117 7.30 10.53 0.89
CA TRP A 117 6.89 9.13 0.92
C TRP A 117 5.39 8.96 1.10
N LEU A 118 4.73 9.85 1.84
CA LEU A 118 3.27 9.87 1.90
C LEU A 118 2.66 10.13 0.53
N ARG A 119 3.23 11.07 -0.23
CA ARG A 119 2.78 11.36 -1.58
C ARG A 119 2.96 10.15 -2.49
N VAL A 120 4.11 9.50 -2.44
CA VAL A 120 4.36 8.27 -3.21
C VAL A 120 3.30 7.23 -2.87
N GLY A 121 3.08 6.97 -1.58
CA GLY A 121 2.07 5.99 -1.16
C GLY A 121 0.68 6.32 -1.64
N ALA A 122 0.30 7.59 -1.61
CA ALA A 122 -1.02 8.05 -2.09
C ALA A 122 -1.14 7.90 -3.61
N GLU A 123 -0.09 8.22 -4.36
CA GLU A 123 -0.09 8.07 -5.81
C GLU A 123 -0.19 6.60 -6.21
N GLU A 124 0.54 5.72 -5.54
CA GLU A 124 0.45 4.29 -5.79
C GLU A 124 -0.94 3.74 -5.44
N ALA A 125 -1.56 4.27 -4.39
CA ALA A 125 -2.94 3.91 -4.04
C ALA A 125 -3.92 4.32 -5.14
N LYS A 126 -3.74 5.50 -5.73
CA LYS A 126 -4.56 5.94 -6.87
C LYS A 126 -4.36 5.03 -8.08
N HIS A 127 -3.11 4.68 -8.37
CA HIS A 127 -2.81 3.76 -9.47
C HIS A 127 -3.49 2.41 -9.25
N PHE A 128 -3.41 1.88 -8.03
CA PHE A 128 -4.09 0.63 -7.69
C PHE A 128 -5.60 0.71 -7.95
N MET A 129 -6.23 1.79 -7.49
CA MET A 129 -7.66 1.98 -7.66
C MET A 129 -8.08 2.11 -9.12
N LEU A 130 -7.25 2.78 -9.95
CA LEU A 130 -7.50 2.88 -11.38
C LEU A 130 -7.44 1.50 -12.04
N LEU A 131 -6.46 0.69 -11.69
CA LEU A 131 -6.32 -0.67 -12.22
C LEU A 131 -7.49 -1.56 -11.79
N GLN A 132 -7.89 -1.47 -10.53
CA GLN A 132 -9.07 -2.20 -10.02
C GLN A 132 -10.34 -1.78 -10.76
N GLY A 133 -10.53 -0.48 -10.98
CA GLY A 133 -11.66 0.03 -11.72
C GLY A 133 -11.69 -0.52 -13.14
N ARG A 134 -10.52 -0.57 -13.80
CA ARG A 134 -10.41 -1.11 -15.14
C ARG A 134 -10.74 -2.62 -15.16
N LEU A 135 -10.22 -3.37 -14.20
CA LEU A 135 -10.52 -4.79 -14.09
C LEU A 135 -12.01 -5.05 -13.89
N LYS A 136 -12.68 -4.26 -13.04
CA LYS A 136 -14.12 -4.36 -12.83
C LYS A 136 -14.89 -4.05 -14.12
N SER A 137 -14.46 -3.01 -14.87
CA SER A 137 -15.11 -2.66 -16.13
C SER A 137 -14.99 -3.74 -17.20
N LEU A 138 -13.95 -4.58 -17.09
CA LEU A 138 -13.76 -5.72 -17.99
C LEU A 138 -14.49 -6.97 -17.50
N GLY A 139 -15.35 -6.84 -16.46
CA GLY A 139 -16.09 -7.96 -15.89
C GLY A 139 -15.23 -8.90 -15.06
N ARG A 140 -14.07 -8.44 -14.61
CA ARG A 140 -13.15 -9.23 -13.78
C ARG A 140 -12.94 -8.53 -12.44
N HIS A 141 -13.10 -9.32 -11.39
CA HIS A 141 -12.81 -8.85 -10.05
C HIS A 141 -11.37 -9.13 -9.69
N GLU A 142 -10.88 -8.41 -8.68
CA GLU A 142 -9.66 -8.79 -8.03
C GLU A 142 -9.84 -10.20 -7.48
N GLY A 143 -8.93 -11.06 -7.81
CA GLY A 143 -8.95 -12.44 -7.37
C GLY A 143 -7.54 -12.99 -7.40
N PRO A 144 -7.37 -14.28 -7.11
CA PRO A 144 -6.04 -14.89 -7.21
C PRO A 144 -5.54 -14.74 -8.64
N LEU A 145 -4.27 -14.38 -8.77
CA LEU A 145 -3.63 -14.33 -10.05
C LEU A 145 -3.60 -15.72 -10.65
N PRO A 146 -3.91 -15.84 -11.93
CA PRO A 146 -3.81 -17.14 -12.60
C PRO A 146 -2.39 -17.65 -12.64
#